data_b777ee83161d15d3a8942be83422a21f
#
_entry.id   b777ee83161d15d3a8942be83422a21f
#
_cell.length_a   1.000
_cell.length_b   1.000
_cell.length_c   1.000
_cell.angle_alpha   90.00
_cell.angle_beta   90.00
_cell.angle_gamma   90.00
#
_symmetry.space_group_name_H-M   'P 1'
#
loop_
_entity.id
_entity.type
_entity.pdbx_description
1 polymer ?
#
loop_
_entity_poly.entity_id
_entity_poly.type
_entity_poly.pdbx_seq_one_letter_code
_entity_poly.pdbx_strand_id
1 'polypeptide(L)'
;MTVLDAYAVIAYLRAEPAAAEVRALLDSGASALTAVGVAEVLDHLVRLAGADEEDAALDLAQLGLLDGVTVDSNLGRAAGRLRARRYHRSRCAVSMADCIAAEAARQETTGLATSAPHLLDLCRIEDIPAIVLTATDGTRWAPPG
;
A
#
# COMPACT_ATOMS: atom_id res chain seq x y z
N MET A 1 6.42 -9.62 -8.46
CA MET A 1 6.00 -8.21 -8.27
C MET A 1 5.45 -8.04 -6.85
N THR A 2 5.70 -6.92 -6.21
CA THR A 2 5.16 -6.61 -4.89
C THR A 2 4.24 -5.40 -5.00
N VAL A 3 3.03 -5.49 -4.47
CA VAL A 3 2.14 -4.34 -4.36
C VAL A 3 2.55 -3.53 -3.12
N LEU A 4 2.81 -2.25 -3.31
CA LEU A 4 3.13 -1.34 -2.21
C LEU A 4 1.85 -0.66 -1.72
N ASP A 5 1.69 -0.55 -0.41
CA ASP A 5 0.72 0.38 0.18
C ASP A 5 1.14 1.81 -0.16
N ALA A 6 0.19 2.70 -0.40
CA ALA A 6 0.47 4.11 -0.69
C ALA A 6 1.36 4.75 0.38
N TYR A 7 1.12 4.44 1.65
CA TYR A 7 1.90 4.98 2.77
C TYR A 7 3.34 4.47 2.80
N ALA A 8 3.62 3.29 2.21
CA ALA A 8 4.99 2.82 2.02
C ALA A 8 5.78 3.77 1.10
N VAL A 9 5.16 4.17 0.00
CA VAL A 9 5.77 5.12 -0.95
C VAL A 9 5.93 6.51 -0.32
N ILE A 10 4.92 6.97 0.41
CA ILE A 10 4.98 8.24 1.15
C ILE A 10 6.12 8.21 2.17
N ALA A 11 6.26 7.11 2.92
CA ALA A 11 7.34 6.94 3.88
C ALA A 11 8.73 7.02 3.22
N TYR A 12 8.88 6.43 2.04
CA TYR A 12 10.11 6.51 1.27
C TYR A 12 10.40 7.95 0.85
N LEU A 13 9.42 8.64 0.26
CA LEU A 13 9.59 10.00 -0.24
C LEU A 13 9.82 11.02 0.89
N ARG A 14 9.34 10.74 2.09
CA ARG A 14 9.50 11.61 3.26
C ARG A 14 10.61 11.18 4.20
N ALA A 15 11.45 10.22 3.81
CA ALA A 15 12.57 9.71 4.59
C ALA A 15 12.14 9.23 6.00
N GLU A 16 11.02 8.55 6.10
CA GLU A 16 10.52 7.96 7.35
C GLU A 16 11.23 6.63 7.65
N PRO A 17 11.00 5.99 8.82
CA PRO A 17 11.74 4.78 9.21
C PRO A 17 11.73 3.63 8.21
N ALA A 18 10.66 3.45 7.43
CA ALA A 18 10.58 2.39 6.42
C ALA A 18 11.33 2.71 5.11
N ALA A 19 11.91 3.90 4.95
CA ALA A 19 12.46 4.36 3.67
C ALA A 19 13.50 3.39 3.08
N ALA A 20 14.41 2.87 3.89
CA ALA A 20 15.43 1.92 3.40
C ALA A 20 14.83 0.59 2.96
N GLU A 21 13.82 0.09 3.69
CA GLU A 21 13.12 -1.14 3.34
C GLU A 21 12.36 -0.98 2.01
N VAL A 22 11.67 0.14 1.85
CA VAL A 22 10.94 0.46 0.61
C VAL A 22 11.89 0.65 -0.56
N ARG A 23 13.03 1.32 -0.34
CA ARG A 23 14.05 1.49 -1.37
C ARG A 23 14.53 0.14 -1.90
N ALA A 24 14.78 -0.83 -1.03
CA ALA A 24 15.20 -2.17 -1.44
C ALA A 24 14.15 -2.84 -2.34
N LEU A 25 12.85 -2.66 -2.02
CA LEU A 25 11.75 -3.17 -2.85
C LEU A 25 11.69 -2.47 -4.21
N LEU A 26 11.86 -1.15 -4.23
CA LEU A 26 11.89 -0.38 -5.48
C LEU A 26 13.08 -0.75 -6.36
N ASP A 27 14.25 -0.93 -5.75
CA ASP A 27 15.47 -1.29 -6.47
C ASP A 27 15.37 -2.69 -7.12
N SER A 28 14.52 -3.56 -6.62
CA SER A 28 14.25 -4.85 -7.24
C SER A 28 13.60 -4.74 -8.62
N GLY A 29 13.02 -3.59 -8.93
CA GLY A 29 12.32 -3.33 -10.20
C GLY A 29 10.97 -4.03 -10.34
N ALA A 30 10.49 -4.68 -9.28
CA ALA A 30 9.29 -5.51 -9.30
C ALA A 30 8.25 -5.02 -8.28
N SER A 31 8.06 -3.72 -8.16
CA SER A 31 7.09 -3.10 -7.26
C SER A 31 6.05 -2.30 -8.03
N ALA A 32 4.83 -2.23 -7.51
CA ALA A 32 3.75 -1.48 -8.12
C ALA A 32 2.81 -0.88 -7.07
N LEU A 33 2.18 0.23 -7.41
CA LEU A 33 1.01 0.76 -6.73
C LEU A 33 -0.25 0.34 -7.50
N THR A 34 -1.39 0.26 -6.83
CA THR A 34 -2.68 0.26 -7.55
C THR A 34 -2.96 1.67 -8.07
N ALA A 35 -3.88 1.81 -9.01
CA ALA A 35 -4.32 3.12 -9.48
C ALA A 35 -4.86 3.99 -8.33
N VAL A 36 -5.53 3.37 -7.34
CA VAL A 36 -5.99 4.08 -6.13
C VAL A 36 -4.79 4.49 -5.26
N GLY A 37 -3.77 3.64 -5.16
CA GLY A 37 -2.53 3.98 -4.46
C GLY A 37 -1.82 5.19 -5.07
N VAL A 38 -1.77 5.26 -6.41
CA VAL A 38 -1.25 6.44 -7.11
C VAL A 38 -2.02 7.70 -6.70
N ALA A 39 -3.36 7.62 -6.70
CA ALA A 39 -4.21 8.74 -6.30
C ALA A 39 -3.94 9.16 -4.84
N GLU A 40 -3.80 8.21 -3.93
CA GLU A 40 -3.52 8.51 -2.52
C GLU A 40 -2.15 9.18 -2.32
N VAL A 41 -1.12 8.70 -3.02
CA VAL A 41 0.21 9.30 -2.92
C VAL A 41 0.20 10.75 -3.42
N LEU A 42 -0.40 10.98 -4.59
CA LEU A 42 -0.50 12.34 -5.15
C LEU A 42 -1.30 13.26 -4.24
N ASP A 43 -2.46 12.82 -3.74
CA ASP A 43 -3.26 13.62 -2.81
C ASP A 43 -2.47 13.99 -1.56
N HIS A 44 -1.79 13.04 -0.96
CA HIS A 44 -1.02 13.27 0.26
C HIS A 44 0.14 14.26 0.03
N LEU A 45 0.91 14.06 -1.05
CA LEU A 45 2.06 14.90 -1.34
C LEU A 45 1.65 16.35 -1.63
N VAL A 46 0.59 16.53 -2.40
CA VAL A 46 0.12 17.87 -2.78
C VAL A 46 -0.64 18.53 -1.62
N ARG A 47 -1.66 17.88 -1.10
CA ARG A 47 -2.57 18.48 -0.13
C ARG A 47 -1.97 18.59 1.28
N LEU A 48 -1.25 17.59 1.73
CA LEU A 48 -0.70 17.56 3.10
C LEU A 48 0.77 17.96 3.17
N ALA A 49 1.59 17.56 2.22
CA ALA A 49 3.01 17.88 2.22
C ALA A 49 3.36 19.16 1.43
N GLY A 50 2.40 19.74 0.73
CA GLY A 50 2.59 21.00 0.00
C GLY A 50 3.42 20.89 -1.26
N ALA A 51 3.59 19.69 -1.83
CA ALA A 51 4.34 19.50 -3.06
C ALA A 51 3.59 20.09 -4.26
N ASP A 52 4.35 20.51 -5.28
CA ASP A 52 3.78 20.86 -6.58
C ASP A 52 3.26 19.60 -7.28
N GLU A 53 2.12 19.70 -7.96
CA GLU A 53 1.47 18.56 -8.63
C GLU A 53 2.38 17.87 -9.65
N GLU A 54 3.07 18.66 -10.47
CA GLU A 54 3.95 18.12 -11.51
C GLU A 54 5.18 17.45 -10.90
N ASP A 55 5.73 18.02 -9.83
CA ASP A 55 6.89 17.45 -9.12
C ASP A 55 6.50 16.12 -8.45
N ALA A 56 5.34 16.06 -7.84
CA ALA A 56 4.84 14.83 -7.22
C ALA A 56 4.64 13.72 -8.26
N ALA A 57 4.03 14.04 -9.40
CA ALA A 57 3.85 13.09 -10.49
C ALA A 57 5.20 12.63 -11.07
N LEU A 58 6.16 13.54 -11.20
CA LEU A 58 7.51 13.22 -11.67
C LEU A 58 8.23 12.27 -10.72
N ASP A 59 8.09 12.48 -9.41
CA ASP A 59 8.68 11.58 -8.40
C ASP A 59 8.16 10.15 -8.58
N LEU A 60 6.85 9.98 -8.76
CA LEU A 60 6.26 8.66 -9.00
C LEU A 60 6.73 8.06 -10.33
N ALA A 61 6.81 8.87 -11.39
CA ALA A 61 7.28 8.41 -12.70
C ALA A 61 8.73 7.92 -12.62
N GLN A 62 9.59 8.64 -11.91
CA GLN A 62 11.00 8.26 -11.72
C GLN A 62 11.16 6.97 -10.93
N LEU A 63 10.23 6.66 -10.03
CA LEU A 63 10.21 5.40 -9.30
C LEU A 63 9.59 4.25 -10.09
N GLY A 64 9.06 4.51 -11.29
CA GLY A 64 8.37 3.51 -12.09
C GLY A 64 6.99 3.14 -11.56
N LEU A 65 6.37 4.01 -10.76
CA LEU A 65 5.11 3.71 -10.05
C LEU A 65 3.89 4.42 -10.63
N LEU A 66 4.06 5.27 -11.63
CA LEU A 66 2.95 6.06 -12.17
C LEU A 66 1.95 5.19 -12.95
N ASP A 67 2.44 4.15 -13.63
CA ASP A 67 1.60 3.18 -14.35
C ASP A 67 1.13 2.09 -13.36
N GLY A 68 0.19 2.43 -12.52
CA GLY A 68 -0.29 1.55 -11.47
C GLY A 68 -1.08 0.34 -11.96
N VAL A 69 -1.27 -0.63 -11.06
CA VAL A 69 -2.17 -1.76 -11.32
C VAL A 69 -3.59 -1.24 -11.52
N THR A 70 -4.19 -1.60 -12.64
CA THR A 70 -5.54 -1.17 -12.99
C THR A 70 -6.58 -1.68 -11.97
N VAL A 71 -7.47 -0.80 -11.55
CA VAL A 71 -8.59 -1.14 -10.69
C VAL A 71 -9.84 -1.22 -11.55
N ASP A 72 -10.17 -2.41 -12.01
CA ASP A 72 -11.37 -2.68 -12.79
C ASP A 72 -12.55 -3.10 -11.90
N SER A 73 -13.69 -3.40 -12.52
CA SER A 73 -14.90 -3.80 -11.80
C SER A 73 -14.73 -5.11 -11.03
N ASN A 74 -13.93 -6.05 -11.53
CA ASN A 74 -13.67 -7.31 -10.84
C ASN A 74 -12.89 -7.08 -9.56
N LEU A 75 -11.83 -6.27 -9.62
CA LEU A 75 -11.04 -5.90 -8.46
C LEU A 75 -11.89 -5.11 -7.46
N GLY A 76 -12.67 -4.16 -7.93
CA GLY A 76 -13.59 -3.39 -7.09
C GLY A 76 -14.58 -4.27 -6.34
N ARG A 77 -15.18 -5.24 -7.03
CA ARG A 77 -16.11 -6.20 -6.43
C ARG A 77 -15.42 -7.04 -5.34
N ALA A 78 -14.24 -7.56 -5.64
CA ALA A 78 -13.47 -8.36 -4.68
C ALA A 78 -13.13 -7.56 -3.42
N ALA A 79 -12.67 -6.32 -3.59
CA ALA A 79 -12.32 -5.44 -2.48
C ALA A 79 -13.53 -5.06 -1.62
N GLY A 80 -14.67 -4.78 -2.26
CA GLY A 80 -15.91 -4.48 -1.56
C GLY A 80 -16.40 -5.66 -0.71
N ARG A 81 -16.34 -6.88 -1.27
CA ARG A 81 -16.68 -8.11 -0.54
C ARG A 81 -15.75 -8.36 0.63
N LEU A 82 -14.45 -8.16 0.41
CA LEU A 82 -13.44 -8.33 1.47
C LEU A 82 -13.72 -7.40 2.63
N ARG A 83 -13.92 -6.12 2.35
CA ARG A 83 -14.22 -5.14 3.40
C ARG A 83 -15.55 -5.45 4.10
N ALA A 84 -16.58 -5.83 3.36
CA ALA A 84 -17.88 -6.15 3.93
C ALA A 84 -17.82 -7.30 4.94
N ARG A 85 -17.00 -8.33 4.68
CA ARG A 85 -16.89 -9.47 5.61
C ARG A 85 -15.86 -9.28 6.72
N ARG A 86 -14.89 -8.38 6.58
CA ARG A 86 -13.77 -8.25 7.53
C ARG A 86 -13.74 -6.94 8.32
N TYR A 87 -14.32 -5.87 7.80
CA TYR A 87 -14.24 -4.58 8.45
C TYR A 87 -14.83 -4.60 9.86
N HIS A 88 -14.10 -4.02 10.78
CA HIS A 88 -14.60 -3.71 12.12
C HIS A 88 -13.90 -2.44 12.60
N ARG A 89 -14.68 -1.50 13.12
CA ARG A 89 -14.20 -0.14 13.47
C ARG A 89 -13.01 -0.12 14.43
N SER A 90 -12.82 -1.14 15.26
CA SER A 90 -11.71 -1.20 16.22
C SER A 90 -10.76 -2.39 16.01
N ARG A 91 -11.26 -3.51 15.46
CA ARG A 91 -10.45 -4.74 15.30
C ARG A 91 -9.86 -4.90 13.91
N CYS A 92 -10.48 -4.31 12.90
CA CYS A 92 -10.02 -4.39 11.52
C CYS A 92 -10.51 -3.15 10.77
N ALA A 93 -9.93 -1.99 11.10
CA ALA A 93 -10.34 -0.69 10.57
C ALA A 93 -9.66 -0.40 9.23
N VAL A 94 -9.73 -1.36 8.30
CA VAL A 94 -9.15 -1.20 6.96
C VAL A 94 -10.00 -0.27 6.11
N SER A 95 -9.33 0.55 5.29
CA SER A 95 -9.99 1.40 4.30
C SER A 95 -10.36 0.60 3.06
N MET A 96 -11.19 1.20 2.19
CA MET A 96 -11.45 0.59 0.88
C MET A 96 -10.16 0.49 0.06
N ALA A 97 -9.30 1.50 0.12
CA ALA A 97 -8.00 1.49 -0.56
C ALA A 97 -7.11 0.34 -0.07
N ASP A 98 -7.11 0.06 1.24
CA ASP A 98 -6.39 -1.08 1.82
C ASP A 98 -6.89 -2.40 1.22
N CYS A 99 -8.20 -2.56 1.12
CA CYS A 99 -8.81 -3.77 0.57
C CYS A 99 -8.54 -3.92 -0.93
N ILE A 100 -8.48 -2.82 -1.66
CA ILE A 100 -8.10 -2.81 -3.07
C ILE A 100 -6.64 -3.28 -3.22
N ALA A 101 -5.74 -2.77 -2.41
CA ALA A 101 -4.33 -3.18 -2.44
C ALA A 101 -4.17 -4.68 -2.09
N ALA A 102 -4.89 -5.16 -1.08
CA ALA A 102 -4.87 -6.56 -0.68
C ALA A 102 -5.37 -7.48 -1.79
N GLU A 103 -6.49 -7.15 -2.42
CA GLU A 103 -7.05 -7.97 -3.51
C GLU A 103 -6.21 -7.85 -4.78
N ALA A 104 -5.57 -6.71 -5.03
CA ALA A 104 -4.62 -6.58 -6.13
C ALA A 104 -3.43 -7.53 -5.94
N ALA A 105 -2.89 -7.62 -4.74
CA ALA A 105 -1.82 -8.56 -4.41
C ALA A 105 -2.25 -10.01 -4.61
N ARG A 106 -3.47 -10.34 -4.19
CA ARG A 106 -4.05 -11.68 -4.39
C ARG A 106 -4.17 -12.02 -5.86
N GLN A 107 -4.71 -11.11 -6.69
CA GLN A 107 -4.88 -11.32 -8.13
C GLN A 107 -3.56 -11.48 -8.86
N GLU A 108 -2.56 -10.71 -8.47
CA GLU A 108 -1.21 -10.78 -9.06
C GLU A 108 -0.39 -11.96 -8.49
N THR A 109 -0.95 -12.73 -7.59
CA THR A 109 -0.28 -13.84 -6.90
C THR A 109 1.04 -13.38 -6.28
N THR A 110 1.00 -12.26 -5.56
CA THR A 110 2.16 -11.61 -4.98
C THR A 110 1.90 -11.13 -3.55
N GLY A 111 2.90 -10.50 -2.93
CA GLY A 111 2.79 -9.93 -1.59
C GLY A 111 2.40 -8.46 -1.59
N LEU A 112 1.92 -8.02 -0.44
CA LEU A 112 1.61 -6.62 -0.14
C LEU A 112 2.59 -6.10 0.91
N ALA A 113 3.26 -5.00 0.62
CA ALA A 113 4.18 -4.35 1.57
C ALA A 113 3.47 -3.20 2.27
N THR A 114 3.36 -3.27 3.59
CA THR A 114 2.69 -2.27 4.41
C THR A 114 3.19 -2.31 5.85
N SER A 115 3.04 -1.20 6.57
CA SER A 115 3.26 -1.12 8.01
C SER A 115 1.95 -1.05 8.81
N ALA A 116 0.81 -0.98 8.15
CA ALA A 116 -0.50 -0.79 8.80
C ALA A 116 -0.93 -2.05 9.54
N PRO A 117 -1.10 -2.01 10.88
CA PRO A 117 -1.39 -3.22 11.66
C PRO A 117 -2.69 -3.92 11.25
N HIS A 118 -3.75 -3.18 11.02
CA HIS A 118 -5.04 -3.77 10.63
C HIS A 118 -5.00 -4.41 9.25
N LEU A 119 -4.24 -3.82 8.31
CA LEU A 119 -4.06 -4.40 6.99
C LEU A 119 -3.20 -5.67 7.05
N LEU A 120 -2.18 -5.68 7.89
CA LEU A 120 -1.36 -6.87 8.12
C LEU A 120 -2.15 -8.01 8.78
N ASP A 121 -3.02 -7.69 9.74
CA ASP A 121 -3.96 -8.66 10.31
C ASP A 121 -4.88 -9.24 9.24
N LEU A 122 -5.40 -8.39 8.35
CA LEU A 122 -6.25 -8.80 7.25
C LEU A 122 -5.51 -9.77 6.31
N CYS A 123 -4.30 -9.41 5.91
CA CYS A 123 -3.47 -10.25 5.04
C CYS A 123 -3.24 -11.63 5.68
N ARG A 124 -2.95 -11.67 6.97
CA ARG A 124 -2.76 -12.93 7.70
C ARG A 124 -4.01 -13.80 7.66
N ILE A 125 -5.16 -13.23 7.94
CA ILE A 125 -6.44 -13.97 7.97
C ILE A 125 -6.83 -14.46 6.58
N GLU A 126 -6.53 -13.68 5.55
CA GLU A 126 -6.90 -13.98 4.16
C GLU A 126 -5.81 -14.73 3.38
N ASP A 127 -4.75 -15.14 4.05
CA ASP A 127 -3.61 -15.84 3.43
C ASP A 127 -2.98 -15.08 2.27
N ILE A 128 -2.91 -13.76 2.38
CA ILE A 128 -2.22 -12.91 1.42
C ILE A 128 -0.80 -12.70 1.95
N PRO A 129 0.24 -13.06 1.18
CA PRO A 129 1.62 -12.81 1.61
C PRO A 129 1.84 -11.32 1.88
N ALA A 130 2.52 -11.01 2.98
CA ALA A 130 2.79 -9.63 3.36
C ALA A 130 4.25 -9.43 3.71
N ILE A 131 4.78 -8.27 3.32
CA ILE A 131 6.08 -7.77 3.74
C ILE A 131 5.82 -6.71 4.80
N VAL A 132 6.24 -6.99 6.03
CA VAL A 132 6.04 -6.08 7.16
C VAL A 132 7.07 -4.96 7.08
N LEU A 133 6.58 -3.72 7.01
CA LEU A 133 7.43 -2.53 7.02
C LEU A 133 7.43 -1.89 8.41
N THR A 134 8.51 -1.16 8.72
CA THR A 134 8.60 -0.38 9.94
C THR A 134 7.62 0.79 9.87
N ALA A 135 6.81 0.96 10.91
CA ALA A 135 5.84 2.07 10.99
C ALA A 135 6.55 3.40 11.26
N THR A 136 5.80 4.50 11.08
CA THR A 136 6.30 5.87 11.27
C THR A 136 6.88 6.10 12.67
N ASP A 137 6.33 5.44 13.69
CA ASP A 137 6.81 5.52 15.07
C ASP A 137 7.98 4.55 15.39
N GLY A 138 8.47 3.83 14.38
CA GLY A 138 9.57 2.87 14.51
C GLY A 138 9.14 1.48 14.96
N THR A 139 7.87 1.24 15.21
CA THR A 139 7.37 -0.09 15.60
C THR A 139 7.18 -1.00 14.38
N ARG A 140 7.13 -2.30 14.63
CA ARG A 140 6.84 -3.30 13.60
C ARG A 140 5.73 -4.22 14.08
N TRP A 141 4.78 -4.47 13.20
CA TRP A 141 3.73 -5.44 13.47
C TRP A 141 4.33 -6.85 13.63
N ALA A 142 3.76 -7.61 14.56
CA ALA A 142 4.05 -9.03 14.72
C ALA A 142 2.74 -9.80 14.78
N PRO A 143 2.70 -11.05 14.25
CA PRO A 143 1.49 -11.85 14.37
C PRO A 143 1.13 -12.09 15.84
N PRO A 144 -0.18 -12.16 16.16
CA PRO A 144 -0.62 -12.49 17.52
C PRO A 144 -0.10 -13.86 17.92
N GLY A 145 0.41 -13.93 19.12
CA GLY A 145 0.93 -15.17 19.69
C GLY A 145 -0.14 -16.17 20.07
#